data_1da2397d1e425e5a793fee4429629194
#
_entry.id   1da2397d1e425e5a793fee4429629194
#
_cell.length_a   1.000
_cell.length_b   1.000
_cell.length_c   1.000
_cell.angle_alpha   90.00
_cell.angle_beta   90.00
_cell.angle_gamma   90.00
#
_symmetry.space_group_name_H-M   'P 1'
#
loop_
_entity.id
_entity.type
_entity.pdbx_description
1 polymer ?
#
loop_
_entity_poly.entity_id
_entity_poly.type
_entity_poly.pdbx_seq_one_letter_code
_entity_poly.pdbx_strand_id
1 'polypeptide(L)'
;KKIVEPDRFSGRTSQLISKRFVKEYYRPDPIVDYLAKDNQQFRIYPAGQLFGDSRFAAFGIESIGGYHPAKLNIYNDFLQNTQNAGLLPVLRMLNAKYLVLPDAQKINHPDIFLVKRGSLRTSRGELPAAIYKINNYLPRAWFVKDVERIEKSEIWQNITSQNYNPKDKVFTLDLVKIA
;
A
#
# COMPACT_ATOMS: atom_id res chain seq x y z
N LYS A 1 -0.80 -26.22 21.49
CA LYS A 1 -2.06 -26.07 20.74
C LYS A 1 -1.74 -25.73 19.29
N LYS A 2 -2.32 -26.47 18.34
CA LYS A 2 -2.20 -26.23 16.90
C LYS A 2 -3.33 -25.29 16.46
N ILE A 3 -3.01 -24.29 15.65
CA ILE A 3 -4.00 -23.40 15.06
C ILE A 3 -4.36 -24.01 13.71
N VAL A 4 -5.64 -24.18 13.45
CA VAL A 4 -6.18 -24.69 12.18
C VAL A 4 -6.75 -23.52 11.41
N GLU A 5 -6.19 -23.18 10.27
CA GLU A 5 -6.83 -22.28 9.32
C GLU A 5 -7.76 -23.10 8.41
N PRO A 6 -9.06 -22.80 8.36
CA PRO A 6 -9.95 -23.45 7.41
C PRO A 6 -9.71 -22.89 6.00
N ASP A 7 -9.13 -23.69 5.12
CA ASP A 7 -9.13 -23.40 3.69
C ASP A 7 -10.53 -23.68 3.13
N ARG A 8 -11.36 -22.64 3.07
CA ARG A 8 -12.76 -22.73 2.65
C ARG A 8 -12.94 -22.92 1.13
N PHE A 9 -11.87 -22.79 0.34
CA PHE A 9 -12.00 -22.75 -1.13
C PHE A 9 -11.40 -23.95 -1.86
N SER A 10 -10.51 -24.74 -1.27
CA SER A 10 -9.79 -25.77 -1.99
C SER A 10 -10.21 -27.21 -1.66
N GLY A 11 -11.09 -27.43 -0.68
CA GLY A 11 -11.42 -28.77 -0.20
C GLY A 11 -10.24 -29.54 0.38
N ARG A 12 -9.09 -28.89 0.55
CA ARG A 12 -7.89 -29.47 1.15
C ARG A 12 -8.00 -29.43 2.67
N THR A 13 -7.57 -30.50 3.31
CA THR A 13 -7.42 -30.53 4.77
C THR A 13 -6.57 -29.36 5.22
N SER A 14 -7.10 -28.56 6.16
CA SER A 14 -6.41 -27.42 6.77
C SER A 14 -5.04 -27.83 7.27
N GLN A 15 -3.97 -27.20 6.77
CA GLN A 15 -2.63 -27.42 7.30
C GLN A 15 -2.55 -26.88 8.73
N LEU A 16 -2.12 -27.73 9.64
CA LEU A 16 -1.90 -27.36 11.02
C LEU A 16 -0.66 -26.46 11.11
N ILE A 17 -0.86 -25.17 11.32
CA ILE A 17 0.24 -24.22 11.53
C ILE A 17 0.76 -24.38 12.95
N SER A 18 2.06 -24.63 13.10
CA SER A 18 2.69 -24.76 14.42
C SER A 18 2.80 -23.39 15.09
N LYS A 19 2.67 -23.34 16.43
CA LYS A 19 2.92 -22.12 17.21
C LYS A 19 4.32 -21.53 16.96
N ARG A 20 5.31 -22.39 16.70
CA ARG A 20 6.67 -21.99 16.38
C ARG A 20 6.73 -21.22 15.07
N PHE A 21 6.00 -21.68 14.04
CA PHE A 21 5.92 -20.98 12.76
C PHE A 21 5.31 -19.59 12.92
N VAL A 22 4.18 -19.47 13.63
CA VAL A 22 3.53 -18.18 13.90
C VAL A 22 4.48 -17.24 14.62
N LYS A 23 5.17 -17.71 15.66
CA LYS A 23 6.13 -16.90 16.42
C LYS A 23 7.30 -16.41 15.54
N GLU A 24 7.84 -17.28 14.68
CA GLU A 24 8.92 -16.92 13.76
C GLU A 24 8.44 -15.96 12.66
N TYR A 25 7.27 -16.18 12.10
CA TYR A 25 6.71 -15.33 11.05
C TYR A 25 6.47 -13.91 11.54
N TYR A 26 5.95 -13.73 12.75
CA TYR A 26 5.72 -12.41 13.35
C TYR A 26 6.91 -11.87 14.16
N ARG A 27 8.08 -12.45 14.04
CA ARG A 27 9.29 -11.87 14.63
C ARG A 27 9.72 -10.65 13.81
N PRO A 28 10.08 -9.51 14.45
CA PRO A 28 10.59 -8.34 13.75
C PRO A 28 11.80 -8.67 12.87
N ASP A 29 11.99 -7.90 11.83
CA ASP A 29 13.11 -7.97 10.90
C ASP A 29 13.58 -6.55 10.54
N PRO A 30 14.75 -6.39 9.88
CA PRO A 30 15.32 -5.08 9.61
C PRO A 30 14.43 -4.10 8.83
N ILE A 31 13.52 -4.61 8.00
CA ILE A 31 12.56 -3.80 7.23
C ILE A 31 11.46 -3.28 8.15
N VAL A 32 10.84 -4.17 8.92
CA VAL A 32 9.81 -3.81 9.90
C VAL A 32 10.36 -2.88 10.98
N ASP A 33 11.56 -3.17 11.52
CA ASP A 33 12.20 -2.35 12.54
C ASP A 33 12.49 -0.93 12.06
N TYR A 34 12.81 -0.77 10.78
CA TYR A 34 13.00 0.56 10.18
C TYR A 34 11.68 1.33 10.09
N LEU A 35 10.64 0.69 9.57
CA LEU A 35 9.33 1.30 9.39
C LEU A 35 8.65 1.64 10.72
N ALA A 36 8.76 0.77 11.72
CA ALA A 36 8.15 0.95 13.04
C ALA A 36 8.77 2.09 13.86
N LYS A 37 9.96 2.57 13.50
CA LYS A 37 10.60 3.74 14.15
C LYS A 37 10.05 5.08 13.67
N ASP A 38 9.31 5.09 12.58
CA ASP A 38 8.70 6.30 12.06
C ASP A 38 7.34 6.54 12.74
N ASN A 39 7.28 7.55 13.59
CA ASN A 39 6.09 7.89 14.37
C ASN A 39 5.06 8.74 13.58
N GLN A 40 5.33 9.06 12.31
CA GLN A 40 4.39 9.79 11.49
C GLN A 40 3.26 8.86 11.00
N GLN A 41 2.14 9.45 10.68
CA GLN A 41 1.03 8.71 10.08
C GLN A 41 1.28 8.53 8.58
N PHE A 42 1.51 7.30 8.15
CA PHE A 42 1.80 6.95 6.77
C PHE A 42 1.25 5.58 6.40
N ARG A 43 1.25 5.28 5.12
CA ARG A 43 1.07 3.93 4.56
C ARG A 43 2.31 3.52 3.80
N ILE A 44 2.45 2.21 3.65
CA ILE A 44 3.45 1.61 2.76
C ILE A 44 2.78 1.06 1.50
N TYR A 45 3.54 0.99 0.41
CA TYR A 45 3.23 0.20 -0.77
C TYR A 45 4.19 -0.99 -0.84
N PRO A 46 3.78 -2.18 -0.40
CA PRO A 46 4.56 -3.39 -0.63
C PRO A 46 4.32 -3.86 -2.07
N ALA A 47 5.39 -3.94 -2.86
CA ALA A 47 5.25 -4.24 -4.29
C ALA A 47 5.33 -5.73 -4.62
N GLY A 48 4.78 -6.09 -5.77
CA GLY A 48 4.82 -7.45 -6.31
C GLY A 48 4.18 -8.48 -5.38
N GLN A 49 4.90 -9.54 -5.10
CA GLN A 49 4.40 -10.62 -4.22
C GLN A 49 4.15 -10.19 -2.76
N LEU A 50 4.69 -9.05 -2.34
CA LEU A 50 4.48 -8.50 -0.99
C LEU A 50 3.14 -7.76 -0.88
N PHE A 51 2.49 -7.42 -1.98
CA PHE A 51 1.27 -6.60 -1.98
C PHE A 51 0.12 -7.24 -1.20
N GLY A 52 0.00 -8.56 -1.25
CA GLY A 52 -1.00 -9.32 -0.50
C GLY A 52 -0.60 -9.66 0.94
N ASP A 53 0.59 -9.28 1.39
CA ASP A 53 1.07 -9.66 2.72
C ASP A 53 0.46 -8.75 3.80
N SER A 54 -0.28 -9.36 4.72
CA SER A 54 -0.92 -8.67 5.84
C SER A 54 -0.04 -8.58 7.09
N ARG A 55 1.20 -9.11 7.04
CA ARG A 55 2.10 -9.17 8.20
C ARG A 55 2.43 -7.80 8.78
N PHE A 56 2.54 -6.78 7.94
CA PHE A 56 2.84 -5.41 8.36
C PHE A 56 1.83 -4.87 9.40
N ALA A 57 0.56 -5.26 9.28
CA ALA A 57 -0.48 -4.86 10.23
C ALA A 57 -0.21 -5.32 11.66
N ALA A 58 0.46 -6.46 11.86
CA ALA A 58 0.82 -6.96 13.20
C ALA A 58 1.85 -6.06 13.92
N PHE A 59 2.51 -5.16 13.19
CA PHE A 59 3.46 -4.19 13.72
C PHE A 59 2.92 -2.76 13.71
N GLY A 60 1.61 -2.60 13.50
CA GLY A 60 0.97 -1.28 13.41
C GLY A 60 1.33 -0.49 12.15
N ILE A 61 1.95 -1.13 11.14
CA ILE A 61 2.33 -0.50 9.89
C ILE A 61 1.18 -0.63 8.89
N GLU A 62 0.59 0.50 8.51
CA GLU A 62 -0.51 0.52 7.56
C GLU A 62 -0.01 0.31 6.12
N SER A 63 -0.75 -0.49 5.36
CA SER A 63 -0.45 -0.82 3.96
C SER A 63 -1.60 -0.44 3.05
N ILE A 64 -1.28 -0.01 1.82
CA ILE A 64 -2.29 0.13 0.76
C ILE A 64 -2.62 -1.21 0.09
N GLY A 65 -1.80 -2.23 0.33
CA GLY A 65 -2.05 -3.62 -0.03
C GLY A 65 -2.60 -4.43 1.13
N GLY A 66 -2.46 -5.74 1.03
CA GLY A 66 -2.95 -6.72 2.00
C GLY A 66 -4.06 -7.60 1.43
N TYR A 67 -4.21 -8.76 2.01
CA TYR A 67 -5.31 -9.67 1.68
C TYR A 67 -6.47 -9.42 2.63
N HIS A 68 -7.60 -8.96 2.07
CA HIS A 68 -8.85 -8.82 2.81
C HIS A 68 -10.01 -9.38 1.97
N PRO A 69 -10.79 -10.35 2.46
CA PRO A 69 -11.87 -10.96 1.69
C PRO A 69 -13.04 -10.00 1.40
N ALA A 70 -13.22 -8.96 2.22
CA ALA A 70 -14.25 -7.94 2.06
C ALA A 70 -13.64 -6.60 1.61
N LYS A 71 -13.07 -6.55 0.40
CA LYS A 71 -12.59 -5.29 -0.19
C LYS A 71 -13.77 -4.41 -0.58
N LEU A 72 -13.65 -3.11 -0.31
CA LEU A 72 -14.61 -2.13 -0.84
C LEU A 72 -14.47 -2.10 -2.37
N ASN A 73 -15.58 -2.25 -3.09
CA ASN A 73 -15.58 -2.22 -4.55
C ASN A 73 -14.96 -0.95 -5.10
N ILE A 74 -15.27 0.21 -4.53
CA ILE A 74 -14.71 1.49 -4.95
C ILE A 74 -13.17 1.52 -4.84
N TYR A 75 -12.59 0.90 -3.81
CA TYR A 75 -11.15 0.81 -3.65
C TYR A 75 -10.52 -0.16 -4.64
N ASN A 76 -11.19 -1.28 -4.91
CA ASN A 76 -10.74 -2.23 -5.92
C ASN A 76 -10.76 -1.61 -7.32
N ASP A 77 -11.85 -0.92 -7.67
CA ASP A 77 -11.99 -0.20 -8.94
C ASP A 77 -10.91 0.88 -9.08
N PHE A 78 -10.64 1.63 -8.00
CA PHE A 78 -9.56 2.60 -7.97
C PHE A 78 -8.21 1.96 -8.28
N LEU A 79 -7.84 0.88 -7.60
CA LEU A 79 -6.58 0.20 -7.84
C LEU A 79 -6.47 -0.33 -9.27
N GLN A 80 -7.52 -0.94 -9.80
CA GLN A 80 -7.54 -1.50 -11.14
C GLN A 80 -7.39 -0.42 -12.23
N ASN A 81 -8.10 0.68 -12.09
CA ASN A 81 -8.09 1.76 -13.09
C ASN A 81 -6.84 2.65 -13.01
N THR A 82 -6.11 2.63 -11.91
CA THR A 82 -4.91 3.46 -11.72
C THR A 82 -3.60 2.72 -11.95
N GLN A 83 -3.62 1.41 -12.17
CA GLN A 83 -2.40 0.59 -12.37
C GLN A 83 -1.52 1.06 -13.53
N ASN A 84 -2.13 1.59 -14.61
CA ASN A 84 -1.43 1.98 -15.82
C ASN A 84 -1.08 3.48 -15.91
N ALA A 85 -1.46 4.27 -14.92
CA ALA A 85 -1.49 5.73 -15.00
C ALA A 85 -0.29 6.45 -14.35
N GLY A 86 0.82 5.77 -14.21
CA GLY A 86 1.92 6.32 -13.41
C GLY A 86 1.62 6.21 -11.91
N LEU A 87 2.19 5.21 -11.30
CA LEU A 87 1.89 4.83 -9.91
C LEU A 87 2.15 5.93 -8.87
N LEU A 88 3.10 6.83 -9.14
CA LEU A 88 3.57 7.80 -8.14
C LEU A 88 2.52 8.82 -7.69
N PRO A 89 1.73 9.49 -8.56
CA PRO A 89 0.66 10.39 -8.12
C PRO A 89 -0.37 9.67 -7.24
N VAL A 90 -0.73 8.44 -7.62
CA VAL A 90 -1.68 7.61 -6.87
C VAL A 90 -1.13 7.26 -5.48
N LEU A 91 0.14 6.86 -5.40
CA LEU A 91 0.78 6.56 -4.12
C LEU A 91 0.84 7.79 -3.20
N ARG A 92 1.10 8.97 -3.78
CA ARG A 92 1.06 10.22 -3.03
C ARG A 92 -0.32 10.50 -2.43
N MET A 93 -1.39 10.34 -3.22
CA MET A 93 -2.78 10.49 -2.77
C MET A 93 -3.16 9.50 -1.66
N LEU A 94 -2.65 8.28 -1.73
CA LEU A 94 -2.92 7.24 -0.76
C LEU A 94 -2.10 7.38 0.54
N ASN A 95 -1.37 8.49 0.73
CA ASN A 95 -0.48 8.69 1.87
C ASN A 95 0.63 7.62 1.94
N ALA A 96 1.05 7.07 0.80
CA ALA A 96 2.14 6.11 0.76
C ALA A 96 3.49 6.83 0.86
N LYS A 97 4.11 6.77 2.02
CA LYS A 97 5.43 7.35 2.29
C LYS A 97 6.57 6.44 1.84
N TYR A 98 6.37 5.14 1.92
CA TYR A 98 7.39 4.16 1.62
C TYR A 98 6.93 3.11 0.63
N LEU A 99 7.84 2.75 -0.29
CA LEU A 99 7.76 1.56 -1.12
C LEU A 99 8.60 0.47 -0.46
N VAL A 100 8.06 -0.74 -0.36
CA VAL A 100 8.82 -1.93 0.07
C VAL A 100 8.92 -2.87 -1.12
N LEU A 101 10.12 -3.05 -1.63
CA LEU A 101 10.39 -3.81 -2.84
C LEU A 101 11.35 -4.98 -2.55
N PRO A 102 11.30 -6.08 -3.31
CA PRO A 102 12.42 -7.02 -3.39
C PRO A 102 13.71 -6.27 -3.79
N ASP A 103 14.83 -6.55 -3.13
CA ASP A 103 16.09 -5.78 -3.29
C ASP A 103 16.67 -5.81 -4.71
N ALA A 104 16.31 -6.81 -5.51
CA ALA A 104 16.69 -6.89 -6.92
C ALA A 104 16.11 -5.77 -7.79
N GLN A 105 15.02 -5.13 -7.33
CA GLN A 105 14.38 -4.03 -8.05
C GLN A 105 15.05 -2.70 -7.68
N LYS A 106 15.53 -1.99 -8.69
CA LYS A 106 16.09 -0.64 -8.54
C LYS A 106 15.12 0.37 -9.13
N ILE A 107 14.88 1.44 -8.37
CA ILE A 107 14.10 2.59 -8.85
C ILE A 107 15.06 3.75 -9.08
N ASN A 108 15.00 4.30 -10.30
CA ASN A 108 15.69 5.54 -10.63
C ASN A 108 14.63 6.62 -10.94
N HIS A 109 14.29 7.39 -9.93
CA HIS A 109 13.31 8.49 -10.03
C HIS A 109 13.70 9.61 -9.09
N PRO A 110 13.62 10.90 -9.50
CA PRO A 110 14.07 12.04 -8.70
C PRO A 110 13.34 12.19 -7.36
N ASP A 111 12.11 11.68 -7.24
CA ASP A 111 11.30 11.78 -6.03
C ASP A 111 11.25 10.50 -5.19
N ILE A 112 12.05 9.48 -5.53
CA ILE A 112 12.04 8.19 -4.85
C ILE A 112 13.46 7.81 -4.45
N PHE A 113 13.72 7.70 -3.15
CA PHE A 113 15.07 7.51 -2.61
C PHE A 113 15.18 6.22 -1.83
N LEU A 114 16.21 5.45 -2.10
CA LEU A 114 16.56 4.30 -1.28
C LEU A 114 16.96 4.77 0.12
N VAL A 115 16.30 4.24 1.16
CA VAL A 115 16.57 4.61 2.56
C VAL A 115 17.03 3.44 3.41
N LYS A 116 16.69 2.20 3.04
CA LYS A 116 17.08 1.00 3.78
C LYS A 116 17.15 -0.21 2.87
N ARG A 117 18.13 -1.08 3.12
CA ARG A 117 18.17 -2.47 2.62
C ARG A 117 18.22 -3.41 3.80
N GLY A 118 17.65 -4.59 3.64
CA GLY A 118 17.63 -5.62 4.68
C GLY A 118 16.90 -6.86 4.24
N SER A 119 16.67 -7.77 5.15
CA SER A 119 15.80 -8.92 4.92
C SER A 119 14.39 -8.64 5.43
N LEU A 120 13.41 -9.15 4.72
CA LEU A 120 11.99 -9.16 5.10
C LEU A 120 11.54 -10.61 5.24
N ARG A 121 10.88 -10.94 6.34
CA ARG A 121 10.27 -12.26 6.53
C ARG A 121 8.96 -12.34 5.78
N THR A 122 8.77 -13.46 5.11
CA THR A 122 7.52 -13.80 4.41
C THR A 122 7.05 -15.19 4.83
N SER A 123 5.85 -15.57 4.44
CA SER A 123 5.35 -16.94 4.67
C SER A 123 6.20 -18.01 3.98
N ARG A 124 7.04 -17.62 3.01
CA ARG A 124 7.92 -18.52 2.23
C ARG A 124 9.39 -18.47 2.68
N GLY A 125 9.71 -17.71 3.73
CA GLY A 125 11.07 -17.53 4.22
C GLY A 125 11.53 -16.07 4.19
N GLU A 126 12.83 -15.82 4.29
CA GLU A 126 13.39 -14.48 4.22
C GLU A 126 13.63 -14.06 2.77
N LEU A 127 13.32 -12.81 2.48
CA LEU A 127 13.49 -12.18 1.18
C LEU A 127 14.34 -10.92 1.34
N PRO A 128 15.44 -10.76 0.58
CA PRO A 128 16.14 -9.49 0.50
C PRO A 128 15.19 -8.40 0.00
N ALA A 129 15.09 -7.30 0.75
CA ALA A 129 14.17 -6.23 0.47
C ALA A 129 14.80 -4.84 0.65
N ALA A 130 14.25 -3.87 -0.04
CA ALA A 130 14.66 -2.47 0.02
C ALA A 130 13.46 -1.58 0.31
N ILE A 131 13.68 -0.54 1.11
CA ILE A 131 12.72 0.52 1.37
C ILE A 131 13.16 1.76 0.60
N TYR A 132 12.23 2.28 -0.20
CA TYR A 132 12.37 3.56 -0.86
C TYR A 132 11.38 4.55 -0.27
N LYS A 133 11.83 5.76 0.01
CA LYS A 133 10.99 6.86 0.47
C LYS A 133 10.47 7.65 -0.72
N ILE A 134 9.18 7.98 -0.71
CA ILE A 134 8.53 8.85 -1.69
C ILE A 134 8.53 10.27 -1.14
N ASN A 135 9.05 11.22 -1.92
CA ASN A 135 8.89 12.64 -1.62
C ASN A 135 7.50 13.16 -2.01
N ASN A 136 7.09 14.22 -1.33
CA ASN A 136 5.83 14.90 -1.62
C ASN A 136 4.58 13.99 -1.52
N TYR A 137 4.63 12.94 -0.68
CA TYR A 137 3.42 12.21 -0.34
C TYR A 137 2.45 13.10 0.43
N LEU A 138 1.15 12.92 0.21
CA LEU A 138 0.12 13.74 0.86
C LEU A 138 -0.23 13.18 2.24
N PRO A 139 -0.65 14.03 3.18
CA PRO A 139 -1.15 13.58 4.47
C PRO A 139 -2.48 12.80 4.30
N ARG A 140 -3.05 12.32 5.40
CA ARG A 140 -4.36 11.62 5.40
C ARG A 140 -5.52 12.48 4.98
N ALA A 141 -5.43 13.76 5.29
CA ALA A 141 -6.41 14.77 4.92
C ALA A 141 -5.68 16.08 4.63
N TRP A 142 -6.15 16.80 3.65
CA TRP A 142 -5.60 18.11 3.26
C TRP A 142 -6.68 18.97 2.64
N PHE A 143 -6.45 20.28 2.63
CA PHE A 143 -7.31 21.22 1.94
C PHE A 143 -6.85 21.37 0.48
N VAL A 144 -7.80 21.45 -0.42
CA VAL A 144 -7.56 21.73 -1.84
C VAL A 144 -8.08 23.13 -2.19
N LYS A 145 -7.53 23.73 -3.24
CA LYS A 145 -7.95 25.05 -3.70
C LYS A 145 -9.09 24.96 -4.69
N ASP A 146 -9.07 23.94 -5.53
CA ASP A 146 -10.00 23.79 -6.64
C ASP A 146 -10.87 22.56 -6.46
N VAL A 147 -12.17 22.73 -6.64
CA VAL A 147 -13.17 21.66 -6.66
C VAL A 147 -13.86 21.66 -8.01
N GLU A 148 -13.75 20.60 -8.76
CA GLU A 148 -14.36 20.48 -10.09
C GLU A 148 -15.38 19.34 -10.10
N ARG A 149 -16.59 19.63 -10.59
CA ARG A 149 -17.58 18.59 -10.81
C ARG A 149 -17.32 17.91 -12.14
N ILE A 150 -17.31 16.57 -12.10
CA ILE A 150 -17.16 15.73 -13.30
C ILE A 150 -18.21 14.62 -13.32
N GLU A 151 -18.40 14.03 -14.49
CA GLU A 151 -19.21 12.82 -14.62
C GLU A 151 -18.47 11.57 -14.14
N LYS A 152 -19.21 10.59 -13.63
CA LYS A 152 -18.64 9.35 -13.09
C LYS A 152 -17.75 8.61 -14.10
N SER A 153 -18.10 8.66 -15.39
CA SER A 153 -17.33 8.06 -16.48
C SER A 153 -15.94 8.68 -16.70
N GLU A 154 -15.77 9.93 -16.28
CA GLU A 154 -14.54 10.70 -16.52
C GLU A 154 -13.54 10.63 -15.35
N ILE A 155 -13.96 10.10 -14.19
CA ILE A 155 -13.14 10.08 -12.96
C ILE A 155 -11.77 9.50 -13.23
N TRP A 156 -11.70 8.31 -13.80
CA TRP A 156 -10.44 7.58 -13.97
C TRP A 156 -9.50 8.32 -14.93
N GLN A 157 -10.02 8.82 -16.03
CA GLN A 157 -9.24 9.59 -17.00
C GLN A 157 -8.66 10.86 -16.35
N ASN A 158 -9.43 11.56 -15.55
CA ASN A 158 -9.01 12.80 -14.92
C ASN A 158 -7.97 12.59 -13.82
N ILE A 159 -8.19 11.63 -12.88
CA ILE A 159 -7.23 11.39 -11.78
C ILE A 159 -5.93 10.72 -12.24
N THR A 160 -5.91 10.12 -13.43
CA THR A 160 -4.73 9.50 -14.01
C THR A 160 -4.02 10.39 -15.02
N SER A 161 -4.57 11.57 -15.29
CA SER A 161 -3.97 12.56 -16.17
C SER A 161 -2.62 13.04 -15.63
N GLN A 162 -1.64 13.24 -16.51
CA GLN A 162 -0.31 13.75 -16.15
C GLN A 162 -0.37 15.17 -15.53
N ASN A 163 -1.39 15.94 -15.87
CA ASN A 163 -1.59 17.30 -15.37
C ASN A 163 -2.38 17.38 -14.06
N TYR A 164 -2.86 16.24 -13.56
CA TYR A 164 -3.60 16.19 -12.32
C TYR A 164 -2.68 16.31 -11.10
N ASN A 165 -2.89 17.36 -10.31
CA ASN A 165 -2.23 17.53 -9.04
C ASN A 165 -3.24 17.37 -7.89
N PRO A 166 -3.23 16.23 -7.18
CA PRO A 166 -4.18 15.98 -6.09
C PRO A 166 -4.00 16.90 -4.88
N LYS A 167 -2.88 17.62 -4.79
CA LYS A 167 -2.66 18.62 -3.73
C LYS A 167 -3.51 19.87 -3.91
N ASP A 168 -3.80 20.23 -5.14
CA ASP A 168 -4.45 21.49 -5.47
C ASP A 168 -5.91 21.32 -5.89
N LYS A 169 -6.27 20.20 -6.49
CA LYS A 169 -7.59 19.96 -7.08
C LYS A 169 -8.21 18.65 -6.63
N VAL A 170 -9.54 18.64 -6.42
CA VAL A 170 -10.36 17.46 -6.21
C VAL A 170 -11.52 17.41 -7.21
N PHE A 171 -11.88 16.21 -7.62
CA PHE A 171 -13.07 15.94 -8.44
C PHE A 171 -14.24 15.46 -7.56
N THR A 172 -15.44 15.94 -7.84
CA THR A 172 -16.66 15.54 -7.15
C THR A 172 -17.76 15.18 -8.16
N LEU A 173 -18.65 14.28 -7.77
CA LEU A 173 -19.86 13.98 -8.53
C LEU A 173 -21.03 14.86 -8.12
N ASP A 174 -20.99 15.44 -6.93
CA ASP A 174 -22.04 16.26 -6.36
C ASP A 174 -21.74 17.74 -6.53
N LEU A 175 -22.81 18.54 -6.54
CA LEU A 175 -22.68 20.00 -6.45
C LEU A 175 -22.23 20.40 -5.05
N VAL A 176 -20.98 20.79 -4.93
CA VAL A 176 -20.43 21.35 -3.67
C VAL A 176 -20.66 22.86 -3.67
N LYS A 177 -21.43 23.35 -2.71
CA LYS A 177 -21.48 24.79 -2.43
C LYS A 177 -20.24 25.10 -1.60
N ILE A 178 -19.28 25.78 -2.21
CA ILE A 178 -18.17 26.39 -1.49
C ILE A 178 -18.72 27.60 -0.77
N ALA A 179 -18.68 27.60 0.56
CA ALA A 179 -19.08 28.72 1.40
C ALA A 179 -18.04 29.82 1.37
#